data_a02b9042eecbdac88c021596c1861ea1
#
_entry.id   a02b9042eecbdac88c021596c1861ea1
#
_cell.length_a   1.000
_cell.length_b   1.000
_cell.length_c   1.000
_cell.angle_alpha   90.00
_cell.angle_beta   90.00
_cell.angle_gamma   90.00
#
_symmetry.space_group_name_H-M   'P 1'
#
loop_
_entity.id
_entity.type
_entity.pdbx_description
1 polymer ?
#
loop_
_entity_poly.entity_id
_entity_poly.type
_entity_poly.pdbx_seq_one_letter_code
_entity_poly.pdbx_strand_id
1 'polypeptide(L)'
;MGVPLLVLVPLEGGHTLEYKIKTISSKEEIVNCNRFEIDHVQWNHAITPPKACGYMGYLKGEGLYVQICTEEHDPLARCTEHHEMVCKDSAVEVFLAFAEKGKELTNNDMYLNFEVNANGAMYAKYGFGRQGRQFLSDEVYKETGVNSVIEKDHWTMSLLIPEKFLKEVCDYLPDGSGKEIYCNFYKISED
;
A
#
# COMPACT_ATOMS: atom_id res chain seq x y z
N MET A 1 -16.32 10.63 18.11
CA MET A 1 -16.66 10.04 16.81
C MET A 1 -15.61 10.57 15.84
N GLY A 2 -14.68 9.72 15.42
CA GLY A 2 -13.62 10.13 14.47
C GLY A 2 -14.23 10.40 13.10
N VAL A 3 -13.77 11.43 12.42
CA VAL A 3 -14.11 11.69 11.01
C VAL A 3 -13.57 10.51 10.20
N PRO A 4 -14.37 9.86 9.34
CA PRO A 4 -13.88 8.78 8.51
C PRO A 4 -12.78 9.32 7.58
N LEU A 5 -11.63 8.67 7.58
CA LEU A 5 -10.53 8.95 6.68
C LEU A 5 -10.96 8.54 5.27
N LEU A 6 -10.87 9.46 4.33
CA LEU A 6 -11.27 9.23 2.95
C LEU A 6 -10.04 9.01 2.09
N VAL A 7 -10.02 7.94 1.32
CA VAL A 7 -8.99 7.65 0.32
C VAL A 7 -9.63 7.69 -1.05
N LEU A 8 -9.00 8.39 -1.97
CA LEU A 8 -9.44 8.50 -3.35
C LEU A 8 -8.63 7.55 -4.23
N VAL A 9 -9.31 6.65 -4.91
CA VAL A 9 -8.69 5.73 -5.88
C VAL A 9 -9.01 6.27 -7.28
N PRO A 10 -8.01 6.78 -8.03
CA PRO A 10 -8.23 7.23 -9.39
C PRO A 10 -8.61 6.05 -10.31
N LEU A 11 -9.68 6.20 -11.08
CA LEU A 11 -10.08 5.28 -12.12
C LEU A 11 -9.85 5.90 -13.50
N GLU A 12 -9.66 5.06 -14.53
CA GLU A 12 -9.70 5.50 -15.92
C GLU A 12 -11.06 6.14 -16.22
N GLY A 13 -11.06 7.31 -16.89
CA GLY A 13 -12.29 8.06 -17.21
C GLY A 13 -12.67 9.16 -16.21
N GLY A 14 -11.80 9.51 -15.26
CA GLY A 14 -12.00 10.66 -14.35
C GLY A 14 -12.94 10.38 -13.17
N HIS A 15 -13.35 9.14 -12.96
CA HIS A 15 -14.08 8.73 -11.76
C HIS A 15 -13.09 8.37 -10.64
N THR A 16 -13.42 8.74 -9.41
CA THR A 16 -12.66 8.38 -8.21
C THR A 16 -13.53 7.49 -7.34
N LEU A 17 -13.01 6.35 -6.93
CA LEU A 17 -13.66 5.55 -5.88
C LEU A 17 -13.23 6.07 -4.51
N GLU A 18 -14.19 6.19 -3.61
CA GLU A 18 -13.93 6.55 -2.22
C GLU A 18 -13.72 5.28 -1.38
N TYR A 19 -12.56 5.17 -0.75
CA TYR A 19 -12.29 4.15 0.24
C TYR A 19 -12.28 4.79 1.64
N LYS A 20 -13.15 4.31 2.54
CA LYS A 20 -13.23 4.80 3.92
C LYS A 20 -12.32 3.98 4.82
N ILE A 21 -11.25 4.60 5.31
CA ILE A 21 -10.36 3.99 6.30
C ILE A 21 -11.05 4.02 7.67
N LYS A 22 -11.18 2.86 8.29
CA LYS A 22 -11.68 2.73 9.66
C LYS A 22 -10.51 2.79 10.64
N THR A 23 -10.76 3.36 11.82
CA THR A 23 -9.84 3.25 12.95
C THR A 23 -10.01 1.88 13.59
N ILE A 24 -8.89 1.21 13.82
CA ILE A 24 -8.78 -0.09 14.50
C ILE A 24 -7.90 0.04 15.73
N SER A 25 -8.12 -0.81 16.71
CA SER A 25 -7.38 -0.83 17.99
C SER A 25 -6.31 -1.92 18.04
N SER A 26 -6.40 -2.90 17.14
CA SER A 26 -5.40 -3.96 16.98
C SER A 26 -5.31 -4.39 15.50
N LYS A 27 -4.21 -5.07 15.14
CA LYS A 27 -3.98 -5.55 13.77
C LYS A 27 -4.99 -6.61 13.35
N GLU A 28 -5.49 -7.40 14.29
CA GLU A 28 -6.50 -8.45 14.05
C GLU A 28 -7.85 -7.86 13.59
N GLU A 29 -8.14 -6.62 13.97
CA GLU A 29 -9.37 -5.94 13.55
C GLU A 29 -9.34 -5.49 12.09
N ILE A 30 -8.24 -5.68 11.37
CA ILE A 30 -8.11 -5.25 9.96
C ILE A 30 -9.21 -5.84 9.06
N VAL A 31 -9.63 -7.06 9.32
CA VAL A 31 -10.69 -7.73 8.58
C VAL A 31 -12.08 -7.07 8.73
N ASN A 32 -12.25 -6.17 9.70
CA ASN A 32 -13.45 -5.37 9.89
C ASN A 32 -13.43 -4.06 9.08
N CYS A 33 -12.30 -3.75 8.45
CA CYS A 33 -12.18 -2.62 7.53
C CYS A 33 -12.90 -2.90 6.21
N ASN A 34 -13.05 -1.88 5.39
CA ASN A 34 -13.58 -2.07 4.05
C ASN A 34 -12.58 -2.88 3.23
N ARG A 35 -13.08 -3.88 2.52
CA ARG A 35 -12.28 -4.68 1.59
C ARG A 35 -12.17 -3.93 0.27
N PHE A 36 -10.99 -3.94 -0.33
CA PHE A 36 -10.76 -3.56 -1.73
C PHE A 36 -10.35 -4.78 -2.55
N GLU A 37 -10.68 -4.75 -3.84
CA GLU A 37 -10.28 -5.76 -4.81
C GLU A 37 -9.17 -5.20 -5.72
N ILE A 38 -8.26 -6.07 -6.16
CA ILE A 38 -7.26 -5.78 -7.19
C ILE A 38 -7.67 -6.63 -8.39
N ASP A 39 -8.61 -6.14 -9.17
CA ASP A 39 -9.28 -6.89 -10.24
C ASP A 39 -9.14 -6.25 -11.63
N HIS A 40 -8.58 -5.04 -11.71
CA HIS A 40 -8.36 -4.36 -12.97
C HIS A 40 -7.02 -4.77 -13.60
N VAL A 41 -7.10 -5.41 -14.78
CA VAL A 41 -5.91 -5.85 -15.54
C VAL A 41 -5.44 -4.71 -16.43
N GLN A 42 -4.28 -4.11 -16.11
CA GLN A 42 -3.74 -2.97 -16.86
C GLN A 42 -3.05 -3.37 -18.17
N TRP A 43 -2.47 -4.57 -18.23
CA TRP A 43 -1.74 -5.05 -19.39
C TRP A 43 -2.36 -6.32 -19.92
N ASN A 44 -2.40 -6.42 -21.25
CA ASN A 44 -3.00 -7.58 -21.91
C ASN A 44 -2.03 -8.77 -21.82
N HIS A 45 -2.18 -9.59 -20.81
CA HIS A 45 -1.38 -10.80 -20.62
C HIS A 45 -2.15 -12.04 -21.08
N ALA A 46 -1.40 -13.01 -21.62
CA ALA A 46 -1.95 -14.31 -21.99
C ALA A 46 -2.39 -15.18 -20.79
N ILE A 47 -2.06 -14.75 -19.58
CA ILE A 47 -2.29 -15.48 -18.33
C ILE A 47 -3.33 -14.73 -17.50
N THR A 48 -4.28 -15.44 -16.92
CA THR A 48 -5.22 -14.89 -15.95
C THR A 48 -4.44 -14.54 -14.67
N PRO A 49 -4.44 -13.27 -14.25
CA PRO A 49 -3.73 -12.89 -13.03
C PRO A 49 -4.38 -13.54 -11.80
N PRO A 50 -3.61 -13.84 -10.74
CA PRO A 50 -4.16 -14.31 -9.49
C PRO A 50 -5.08 -13.26 -8.89
N LYS A 51 -6.14 -13.71 -8.21
CA LYS A 51 -7.03 -12.80 -7.49
C LYS A 51 -6.29 -12.22 -6.29
N ALA A 52 -6.45 -10.93 -6.09
CA ALA A 52 -5.90 -10.25 -4.93
C ALA A 52 -6.92 -9.27 -4.35
N CYS A 53 -6.90 -9.17 -3.03
CA CYS A 53 -7.75 -8.25 -2.29
C CYS A 53 -7.04 -7.79 -1.02
N GLY A 54 -7.52 -6.72 -0.42
CA GLY A 54 -6.90 -6.26 0.80
C GLY A 54 -7.78 -5.35 1.64
N TYR A 55 -7.18 -4.89 2.70
CA TYR A 55 -7.77 -4.01 3.69
C TYR A 55 -6.76 -2.93 4.08
N MET A 56 -7.24 -1.74 4.36
CA MET A 56 -6.44 -0.67 4.95
C MET A 56 -7.21 -0.05 6.12
N GLY A 57 -6.55 0.06 7.27
CA GLY A 57 -7.10 0.64 8.49
C GLY A 57 -6.10 1.61 9.13
N TYR A 58 -6.61 2.55 9.92
CA TYR A 58 -5.77 3.35 10.79
C TYR A 58 -5.64 2.66 12.14
N LEU A 59 -4.47 2.08 12.41
CA LEU A 59 -4.13 1.53 13.72
C LEU A 59 -3.83 2.70 14.67
N LYS A 60 -4.69 2.86 15.66
CA LYS A 60 -4.76 4.06 16.50
C LYS A 60 -3.43 4.39 17.19
N GLY A 61 -2.85 5.53 16.84
CA GLY A 61 -1.59 6.03 17.38
C GLY A 61 -0.33 5.35 16.84
N GLU A 62 -0.48 4.43 15.86
CA GLU A 62 0.64 3.73 15.25
C GLU A 62 0.81 4.09 13.76
N GLY A 63 -0.29 4.14 12.96
CA GLY A 63 -0.20 4.50 11.55
C GLY A 63 -1.23 3.81 10.66
N LEU A 64 -0.98 3.82 9.36
CA LEU A 64 -1.80 3.11 8.38
C LEU A 64 -1.34 1.64 8.29
N TYR A 65 -2.22 0.72 8.65
CA TYR A 65 -1.97 -0.70 8.54
C TYR A 65 -2.66 -1.26 7.29
N VAL A 66 -1.90 -1.96 6.48
CA VAL A 66 -2.34 -2.55 5.20
C VAL A 66 -2.13 -4.05 5.24
N GLN A 67 -3.10 -4.80 4.75
CA GLN A 67 -3.00 -6.23 4.52
C GLN A 67 -3.53 -6.56 3.12
N ILE A 68 -2.78 -7.34 2.34
CA ILE A 68 -3.17 -7.80 1.01
C ILE A 68 -3.00 -9.32 0.95
N CYS A 69 -4.04 -10.01 0.51
CA CYS A 69 -4.05 -11.45 0.27
C CYS A 69 -4.12 -11.71 -1.23
N THR A 70 -3.31 -12.63 -1.71
CA THR A 70 -3.24 -13.05 -3.13
C THR A 70 -3.48 -14.55 -3.22
N GLU A 71 -4.48 -14.98 -4.00
CA GLU A 71 -4.78 -16.38 -4.31
C GLU A 71 -3.77 -16.90 -5.35
N GLU A 72 -2.59 -17.28 -4.92
CA GLU A 72 -1.49 -17.70 -5.77
C GLU A 72 -0.79 -18.93 -5.16
N HIS A 73 -0.70 -19.99 -5.94
CA HIS A 73 0.02 -21.20 -5.57
C HIS A 73 1.49 -21.08 -6.02
N ASP A 74 2.43 -21.44 -5.15
CA ASP A 74 3.87 -21.36 -5.42
C ASP A 74 4.33 -19.98 -5.96
N PRO A 75 4.12 -18.89 -5.20
CA PRO A 75 4.51 -17.57 -5.67
C PRO A 75 6.02 -17.49 -5.90
N LEU A 76 6.43 -16.86 -7.02
CA LEU A 76 7.83 -16.59 -7.27
C LEU A 76 8.37 -15.63 -6.21
N ALA A 77 9.39 -16.04 -5.45
CA ALA A 77 9.90 -15.29 -4.32
C ALA A 77 11.43 -15.50 -4.17
N ARG A 78 12.21 -14.91 -5.07
CA ARG A 78 13.69 -15.03 -5.11
C ARG A 78 14.38 -14.00 -4.25
N CYS A 79 13.84 -12.77 -4.22
CA CYS A 79 14.38 -11.69 -3.39
C CYS A 79 14.12 -11.98 -1.91
N THR A 80 15.16 -11.82 -1.08
CA THR A 80 15.11 -12.05 0.37
C THR A 80 15.49 -10.81 1.18
N GLU A 81 16.15 -9.85 0.54
CA GLU A 81 16.64 -8.65 1.20
C GLU A 81 15.83 -7.42 0.76
N HIS A 82 15.75 -6.44 1.66
CA HIS A 82 15.17 -5.14 1.30
C HIS A 82 16.00 -4.45 0.22
N HIS A 83 15.35 -3.57 -0.56
CA HIS A 83 15.92 -2.83 -1.69
C HIS A 83 16.20 -3.65 -2.95
N GLU A 84 16.04 -4.95 -2.93
CA GLU A 84 16.10 -5.77 -4.15
C GLU A 84 14.92 -5.46 -5.09
N MET A 85 15.05 -5.85 -6.35
CA MET A 85 14.02 -5.62 -7.38
C MET A 85 12.86 -6.62 -7.23
N VAL A 86 12.08 -6.47 -6.16
CA VAL A 86 10.98 -7.39 -5.79
C VAL A 86 9.85 -7.44 -6.83
N CYS A 87 9.77 -6.44 -7.73
CA CYS A 87 8.84 -6.45 -8.86
C CYS A 87 9.06 -7.63 -9.84
N LYS A 88 10.26 -8.25 -9.82
CA LYS A 88 10.56 -9.46 -10.60
C LYS A 88 10.07 -10.74 -9.95
N ASP A 89 9.52 -10.66 -8.79
CA ASP A 89 8.90 -11.74 -8.05
C ASP A 89 7.37 -11.57 -8.07
N SER A 90 6.66 -12.54 -7.48
CA SER A 90 5.26 -12.33 -7.11
C SER A 90 5.19 -11.30 -5.98
N ALA A 91 4.78 -10.08 -6.32
CA ALA A 91 4.74 -8.97 -5.39
C ALA A 91 3.39 -8.24 -5.39
N VAL A 92 3.12 -7.53 -4.32
CA VAL A 92 2.03 -6.57 -4.21
C VAL A 92 2.57 -5.18 -3.95
N GLU A 93 1.85 -4.18 -4.42
CA GLU A 93 2.27 -2.79 -4.29
C GLU A 93 1.21 -1.95 -3.60
N VAL A 94 1.67 -1.02 -2.77
CA VAL A 94 0.88 0.01 -2.11
C VAL A 94 1.43 1.35 -2.51
N PHE A 95 0.63 2.12 -3.25
CA PHE A 95 0.95 3.47 -3.67
C PHE A 95 0.09 4.46 -2.91
N LEU A 96 0.70 5.45 -2.28
CA LEU A 96 0.02 6.52 -1.57
C LEU A 96 0.54 7.87 -2.05
N ALA A 97 -0.35 8.81 -2.29
CA ALA A 97 0.00 10.20 -2.53
C ALA A 97 -0.88 11.11 -1.66
N PHE A 98 -0.33 12.23 -1.24
CA PHE A 98 -0.94 13.11 -0.26
C PHE A 98 -1.08 14.51 -0.84
N ALA A 99 -2.31 14.87 -1.22
CA ALA A 99 -2.63 16.19 -1.73
C ALA A 99 -3.43 17.01 -0.71
N GLU A 100 -3.39 18.32 -0.84
CA GLU A 100 -4.29 19.20 -0.06
C GLU A 100 -5.74 18.95 -0.46
N LYS A 101 -6.62 18.92 0.52
CA LYS A 101 -8.04 18.64 0.32
C LYS A 101 -8.68 19.53 -0.74
N GLY A 102 -9.31 18.89 -1.73
CA GLY A 102 -9.97 19.56 -2.84
C GLY A 102 -9.01 20.09 -3.91
N LYS A 103 -7.72 19.74 -3.87
CA LYS A 103 -6.77 20.01 -4.96
C LYS A 103 -6.47 18.73 -5.75
N GLU A 104 -6.26 18.91 -7.05
CA GLU A 104 -5.80 17.83 -7.91
C GLU A 104 -4.38 17.38 -7.53
N LEU A 105 -4.14 16.07 -7.58
CA LEU A 105 -2.83 15.48 -7.38
C LEU A 105 -1.86 15.91 -8.49
N THR A 106 -0.67 16.31 -8.10
CA THR A 106 0.39 16.78 -9.00
C THR A 106 1.72 16.09 -8.71
N ASN A 107 2.71 16.27 -9.58
CA ASN A 107 4.08 15.79 -9.34
C ASN A 107 4.80 16.53 -8.19
N ASN A 108 4.19 17.56 -7.60
CA ASN A 108 4.72 18.27 -6.44
C ASN A 108 4.14 17.73 -5.12
N ASP A 109 3.26 16.75 -5.18
CA ASP A 109 2.71 16.10 -4.00
C ASP A 109 3.59 14.92 -3.55
N MET A 110 3.66 14.71 -2.25
CA MET A 110 4.44 13.62 -1.69
C MET A 110 3.83 12.28 -2.09
N TYR A 111 4.68 11.38 -2.56
CA TYR A 111 4.32 10.08 -3.08
C TYR A 111 5.15 8.98 -2.40
N LEU A 112 4.48 7.97 -1.91
CA LEU A 112 5.05 6.80 -1.27
C LEU A 112 4.73 5.55 -2.09
N ASN A 113 5.70 4.66 -2.19
CA ASN A 113 5.57 3.39 -2.89
C ASN A 113 6.21 2.28 -2.04
N PHE A 114 5.45 1.23 -1.80
CA PHE A 114 5.87 0.03 -1.08
C PHE A 114 5.58 -1.17 -1.96
N GLU A 115 6.61 -1.86 -2.41
CA GLU A 115 6.54 -3.10 -3.18
C GLU A 115 7.03 -4.22 -2.28
N VAL A 116 6.23 -5.26 -2.08
CA VAL A 116 6.55 -6.37 -1.16
C VAL A 116 6.30 -7.69 -1.85
N ASN A 117 7.32 -8.56 -1.91
CA ASN A 117 7.17 -9.89 -2.48
C ASN A 117 6.62 -10.92 -1.46
N ALA A 118 6.38 -12.12 -1.93
CA ALA A 118 5.85 -13.20 -1.09
C ALA A 118 6.80 -13.68 0.02
N ASN A 119 8.11 -13.33 -0.03
CA ASN A 119 9.06 -13.56 1.07
C ASN A 119 9.05 -12.43 2.12
N GLY A 120 8.37 -11.30 1.87
CA GLY A 120 8.40 -10.13 2.73
C GLY A 120 9.60 -9.21 2.50
N ALA A 121 10.41 -9.45 1.46
CA ALA A 121 11.39 -8.48 1.00
C ALA A 121 10.65 -7.25 0.44
N MET A 122 11.13 -6.06 0.79
CA MET A 122 10.44 -4.83 0.45
C MET A 122 11.35 -3.83 -0.26
N TYR A 123 10.85 -3.31 -1.38
CA TYR A 123 11.41 -2.14 -2.07
C TYR A 123 10.50 -0.95 -1.82
N ALA A 124 10.94 0.01 -1.01
CA ALA A 124 10.08 1.13 -0.63
C ALA A 124 10.80 2.47 -0.76
N LYS A 125 10.11 3.40 -1.41
CA LYS A 125 10.61 4.76 -1.67
C LYS A 125 9.55 5.83 -1.43
N TYR A 126 10.01 7.04 -1.16
CA TYR A 126 9.18 8.23 -1.04
C TYR A 126 9.86 9.46 -1.67
N GLY A 127 9.09 10.44 -2.06
CA GLY A 127 9.57 11.69 -2.64
C GLY A 127 8.55 12.35 -3.56
N PHE A 128 8.98 13.32 -4.34
CA PHE A 128 8.14 14.06 -5.27
C PHE A 128 8.29 13.50 -6.69
N GLY A 129 7.16 13.14 -7.31
CA GLY A 129 7.13 12.52 -8.62
C GLY A 129 7.86 11.16 -8.66
N ARG A 130 7.92 10.54 -9.85
CA ARG A 130 8.45 9.17 -9.99
C ARG A 130 9.99 9.09 -9.86
N GLN A 131 10.72 10.13 -10.25
CA GLN A 131 12.18 10.07 -10.34
C GLN A 131 12.91 10.66 -9.12
N GLY A 132 12.25 11.53 -8.35
CA GLY A 132 12.81 12.21 -7.18
C GLY A 132 12.70 11.44 -5.86
N ARG A 133 12.53 10.11 -5.89
CA ARG A 133 12.29 9.30 -4.70
C ARG A 133 13.57 8.74 -4.11
N GLN A 134 13.63 8.71 -2.79
CA GLN A 134 14.68 8.08 -2.01
C GLN A 134 14.14 6.86 -1.23
N PHE A 135 15.00 5.94 -0.85
CA PHE A 135 14.62 4.82 0.00
C PHE A 135 14.22 5.29 1.41
N LEU A 136 13.39 4.52 2.07
CA LEU A 136 13.15 4.69 3.50
C LEU A 136 14.46 4.45 4.26
N SER A 137 14.60 5.08 5.43
CA SER A 137 15.71 4.74 6.34
C SER A 137 15.52 3.33 6.94
N ASP A 138 16.62 2.71 7.37
CA ASP A 138 16.59 1.39 8.02
C ASP A 138 15.68 1.37 9.25
N GLU A 139 15.60 2.50 9.99
CA GLU A 139 14.71 2.65 11.13
C GLU A 139 13.25 2.54 10.71
N VAL A 140 12.84 3.28 9.66
CA VAL A 140 11.48 3.24 9.14
C VAL A 140 11.17 1.87 8.55
N TYR A 141 12.10 1.24 7.80
CA TYR A 141 11.93 -0.14 7.34
C TYR A 141 11.59 -1.08 8.49
N LYS A 142 12.34 -1.02 9.59
CA LYS A 142 12.10 -1.83 10.78
C LYS A 142 10.75 -1.53 11.43
N GLU A 143 10.37 -0.26 11.52
CA GLU A 143 9.09 0.16 12.12
C GLU A 143 7.89 -0.31 11.29
N THR A 144 8.02 -0.52 9.97
CA THR A 144 6.93 -1.05 9.15
C THR A 144 6.50 -2.44 9.60
N GLY A 145 7.40 -3.21 10.20
CA GLY A 145 7.14 -4.60 10.58
C GLY A 145 6.58 -5.42 9.43
N VAL A 146 7.04 -5.10 8.18
CA VAL A 146 6.60 -5.78 6.97
C VAL A 146 6.78 -7.29 7.11
N ASN A 147 5.74 -8.04 6.73
CA ASN A 147 5.74 -9.48 6.82
C ASN A 147 4.90 -10.08 5.70
N SER A 148 5.32 -11.23 5.20
CA SER A 148 4.54 -12.08 4.30
C SER A 148 4.47 -13.49 4.83
N VAL A 149 3.31 -14.12 4.67
CA VAL A 149 3.06 -15.50 5.05
C VAL A 149 2.56 -16.26 3.83
N ILE A 150 3.31 -17.27 3.40
CA ILE A 150 2.93 -18.15 2.29
C ILE A 150 2.20 -19.35 2.87
N GLU A 151 0.99 -19.59 2.38
CA GLU A 151 0.19 -20.77 2.66
C GLU A 151 0.03 -21.61 1.38
N LYS A 152 -0.69 -22.72 1.47
CA LYS A 152 -0.78 -23.66 0.34
C LYS A 152 -1.32 -23.04 -0.96
N ASP A 153 -2.38 -22.25 -0.87
CA ASP A 153 -3.13 -21.76 -2.03
C ASP A 153 -3.18 -20.22 -2.10
N HIS A 154 -2.52 -19.55 -1.17
CA HIS A 154 -2.46 -18.09 -1.11
C HIS A 154 -1.27 -17.61 -0.27
N TRP A 155 -0.96 -16.34 -0.37
CA TRP A 155 -0.06 -15.66 0.53
C TRP A 155 -0.61 -14.30 0.95
N THR A 156 -0.19 -13.83 2.11
CA THR A 156 -0.70 -12.59 2.70
C THR A 156 0.46 -11.70 3.11
N MET A 157 0.48 -10.49 2.59
CA MET A 157 1.39 -9.43 2.99
C MET A 157 0.71 -8.52 4.01
N SER A 158 1.47 -8.06 4.99
CA SER A 158 1.05 -6.99 5.91
C SER A 158 2.18 -6.00 6.18
N LEU A 159 1.86 -4.73 6.32
CA LEU A 159 2.79 -3.69 6.73
C LEU A 159 2.08 -2.56 7.48
N LEU A 160 2.82 -1.89 8.36
CA LEU A 160 2.43 -0.64 8.99
C LEU A 160 3.21 0.52 8.34
N ILE A 161 2.53 1.58 7.96
CA ILE A 161 3.15 2.85 7.57
C ILE A 161 3.09 3.76 8.80
N PRO A 162 4.23 4.00 9.48
CA PRO A 162 4.22 4.65 10.79
C PRO A 162 3.65 6.07 10.75
N GLU A 163 2.82 6.42 11.72
CA GLU A 163 2.23 7.76 11.84
C GLU A 163 3.29 8.85 11.92
N LYS A 164 4.38 8.60 12.67
CA LYS A 164 5.50 9.52 12.79
C LYS A 164 6.11 9.82 11.42
N PHE A 165 6.33 8.79 10.59
CA PHE A 165 6.85 8.92 9.24
C PHE A 165 5.88 9.70 8.34
N LEU A 166 4.58 9.37 8.38
CA LEU A 166 3.55 10.10 7.61
C LEU A 166 3.50 11.58 7.99
N LYS A 167 3.64 11.89 9.28
CA LYS A 167 3.69 13.27 9.76
C LYS A 167 4.92 14.02 9.25
N GLU A 168 6.10 13.40 9.32
CA GLU A 168 7.36 14.03 8.94
C GLU A 168 7.47 14.27 7.42
N VAL A 169 7.07 13.30 6.59
CA VAL A 169 7.31 13.39 5.14
C VAL A 169 6.09 13.85 4.34
N CYS A 170 4.88 13.60 4.83
CA CYS A 170 3.64 13.93 4.12
C CYS A 170 2.89 15.11 4.75
N ASP A 171 3.32 15.57 5.93
CA ASP A 171 2.56 16.52 6.77
C ASP A 171 1.12 16.03 6.95
N TYR A 172 0.97 14.73 7.21
CA TYR A 172 -0.31 14.05 7.28
C TYR A 172 -0.55 13.48 8.67
N LEU A 173 -1.71 13.78 9.22
CA LEU A 173 -2.23 13.17 10.44
C LEU A 173 -3.56 12.49 10.14
N PRO A 174 -3.79 11.28 10.69
CA PRO A 174 -5.01 10.51 10.47
C PRO A 174 -6.28 11.12 11.08
N ASP A 175 -6.18 12.25 11.76
CA ASP A 175 -7.33 13.01 12.28
C ASP A 175 -8.15 13.72 11.18
N GLY A 176 -7.70 13.61 9.93
CA GLY A 176 -8.38 14.18 8.76
C GLY A 176 -8.08 15.66 8.54
N SER A 177 -7.06 16.23 9.20
CA SER A 177 -6.68 17.62 9.03
C SER A 177 -5.94 17.83 7.70
N GLY A 178 -6.61 18.37 6.73
CA GLY A 178 -6.01 19.13 5.65
C GLY A 178 -5.62 18.38 4.38
N LYS A 179 -5.36 17.08 4.41
CA LYS A 179 -4.92 16.32 3.22
C LYS A 179 -5.84 15.15 2.88
N GLU A 180 -5.94 14.86 1.60
CA GLU A 180 -6.57 13.66 1.05
C GLU A 180 -5.50 12.66 0.67
N ILE A 181 -5.77 11.37 0.88
CA ILE A 181 -4.91 10.29 0.41
C ILE A 181 -5.47 9.78 -0.91
N TYR A 182 -4.60 9.75 -1.92
CA TYR A 182 -4.82 9.00 -3.15
C TYR A 182 -4.06 7.69 -3.04
N CYS A 183 -4.71 6.57 -3.32
CA CYS A 183 -4.04 5.28 -3.28
C CYS A 183 -4.35 4.42 -4.49
N ASN A 184 -3.39 3.54 -4.81
CA ASN A 184 -3.58 2.40 -5.70
C ASN A 184 -2.89 1.18 -5.11
N PHE A 185 -3.45 0.01 -5.41
CA PHE A 185 -2.89 -1.27 -5.04
C PHE A 185 -2.73 -2.13 -6.28
N TYR A 186 -1.60 -2.83 -6.38
CA TYR A 186 -1.31 -3.68 -7.52
C TYR A 186 -0.83 -5.06 -7.07
N LYS A 187 -1.12 -6.05 -7.90
CA LYS A 187 -0.44 -7.34 -7.90
C LYS A 187 0.42 -7.38 -9.16
N ILE A 188 1.68 -7.61 -8.98
CA ILE A 188 2.67 -7.60 -10.06
C ILE A 188 3.51 -8.87 -10.11
N SER A 189 4.04 -9.15 -11.29
CA SER A 189 5.16 -10.03 -11.58
C SER A 189 5.69 -9.62 -12.95
N GLU A 190 6.95 -9.22 -13.04
CA GLU A 190 7.59 -8.75 -14.28
C GLU A 190 8.44 -9.83 -14.96
N ASP A 191 8.38 -11.09 -14.55
CA ASP A 191 9.08 -12.22 -15.19
C ASP A 191 8.16 -12.99 -16.13
#